data_22bda9b9dcb723549abab939aa32c31a
#
_entry.id   22bda9b9dcb723549abab939aa32c31a
#
_cell.length_a   1.000
_cell.length_b   1.000
_cell.length_c   1.000
_cell.angle_alpha   90.00
_cell.angle_beta   90.00
_cell.angle_gamma   90.00
#
_symmetry.space_group_name_H-M   'P 1'
#
loop_
_entity.id
_entity.type
_entity.pdbx_description
1 polymer ?
#
loop_
_entity_poly.entity_id
_entity_poly.type
_entity_poly.pdbx_seq_one_letter_code
_entity_poly.pdbx_strand_id
1 'polypeptide(L)'
;MLFRSKQFCIYDLNKFLGTVSLFKDPDFTFEQNYIGIKNGKSAMKYYYCDEKLVHHTNKRIAMPKPVVEFDLPAKDFSELLKAAAVLQVQHLCVEPTEDGKHIQVVARDKDDVTSNQYSVNVAEYNGKAEFEFIVDVDNLKILSNDYRVQISEKGISMFSCKNEPLTYWIANHSDSTYSA
;
A
#
# COMPACT_ATOMS: atom_id res chain seq x y z
N MET A 1 10.69 26.16 -23.36
CA MET A 1 11.37 25.90 -22.07
C MET A 1 11.69 24.41 -22.04
N LEU A 2 12.95 24.00 -22.15
CA LEU A 2 13.35 22.59 -22.14
C LEU A 2 13.33 22.11 -20.68
N PHE A 3 12.36 21.30 -20.30
CA PHE A 3 12.37 20.57 -19.02
C PHE A 3 13.53 19.56 -19.07
N ARG A 4 14.64 19.89 -18.46
CA ARG A 4 15.68 18.90 -18.16
C ARG A 4 15.20 18.10 -16.96
N SER A 5 14.76 16.87 -17.19
CA SER A 5 14.50 15.92 -16.10
C SER A 5 15.83 15.63 -15.40
N LYS A 6 15.95 15.93 -14.12
CA LYS A 6 17.07 15.54 -13.28
C LYS A 6 16.66 14.34 -12.46
N GLN A 7 17.37 13.23 -12.58
CA GLN A 7 17.19 12.08 -11.72
C GLN A 7 17.87 12.36 -10.37
N PHE A 8 17.21 12.03 -9.28
CA PHE A 8 17.73 12.12 -7.92
C PHE A 8 17.16 10.99 -7.08
N CYS A 9 17.92 10.56 -6.06
CA CYS A 9 17.57 9.43 -5.22
C CYS A 9 16.99 9.90 -3.89
N ILE A 10 15.84 9.32 -3.53
CA ILE A 10 15.15 9.55 -2.26
C ILE A 10 15.12 8.22 -1.51
N TYR A 11 15.64 8.20 -0.29
CA TYR A 11 15.61 7.00 0.56
C TYR A 11 14.23 6.76 1.17
N ASP A 12 13.58 7.83 1.65
CA ASP A 12 12.27 7.78 2.31
C ASP A 12 11.29 8.71 1.56
N LEU A 13 10.45 8.11 0.73
CA LEU A 13 9.46 8.84 -0.05
C LEU A 13 8.42 9.53 0.83
N ASN A 14 7.97 8.89 1.92
CA ASN A 14 6.97 9.48 2.81
C ASN A 14 7.51 10.73 3.50
N LYS A 15 8.78 10.68 3.95
CA LYS A 15 9.46 11.83 4.53
C LYS A 15 9.62 12.97 3.51
N PHE A 16 9.95 12.64 2.25
CA PHE A 16 10.05 13.63 1.18
C PHE A 16 8.69 14.29 0.90
N LEU A 17 7.63 13.48 0.71
CA LEU A 17 6.29 13.98 0.46
C LEU A 17 5.74 14.77 1.65
N GLY A 18 5.98 14.29 2.88
CA GLY A 18 5.65 15.03 4.10
C GLY A 18 6.38 16.37 4.18
N THR A 19 7.62 16.44 3.75
CA THR A 19 8.40 17.69 3.66
C THR A 19 7.78 18.65 2.63
N VAL A 20 7.42 18.18 1.45
CA VAL A 20 6.77 18.98 0.41
C VAL A 20 5.43 19.53 0.90
N SER A 21 4.65 18.73 1.64
CA SER A 21 3.34 19.12 2.15
C SER A 21 3.36 20.26 3.19
N LEU A 22 4.54 20.59 3.75
CA LEU A 22 4.70 21.77 4.62
C LEU A 22 4.56 23.09 3.87
N PHE A 23 4.63 23.07 2.55
CA PHE A 23 4.59 24.26 1.70
C PHE A 23 3.33 24.26 0.83
N LYS A 24 2.72 25.41 0.69
CA LYS A 24 1.64 25.63 -0.28
C LYS A 24 2.26 26.17 -1.58
N ASP A 25 2.08 25.44 -2.70
CA ASP A 25 2.64 25.82 -4.01
C ASP A 25 4.16 26.15 -3.96
N PRO A 26 5.02 25.18 -3.61
CA PRO A 26 6.44 25.43 -3.44
C PRO A 26 7.18 25.56 -4.77
N ASP A 27 8.18 26.44 -4.80
CA ASP A 27 9.20 26.48 -5.84
C ASP A 27 10.30 25.46 -5.54
N PHE A 28 10.71 24.70 -6.56
CA PHE A 28 11.78 23.72 -6.47
C PHE A 28 13.03 24.18 -7.20
N THR A 29 14.17 24.08 -6.53
CA THR A 29 15.50 24.24 -7.13
C THR A 29 16.30 22.96 -6.99
N PHE A 30 16.83 22.43 -8.10
CA PHE A 30 17.59 21.19 -8.12
C PHE A 30 19.08 21.49 -8.13
N GLU A 31 19.69 21.35 -6.97
CA GLU A 31 21.14 21.55 -6.78
C GLU A 31 21.90 20.23 -6.96
N GLN A 32 23.22 20.26 -6.81
CA GLN A 32 24.03 19.06 -7.00
C GLN A 32 23.69 17.96 -6.00
N ASN A 33 23.48 18.29 -4.71
CA ASN A 33 23.34 17.33 -3.63
C ASN A 33 21.99 17.42 -2.90
N TYR A 34 21.12 18.36 -3.25
CA TYR A 34 19.83 18.56 -2.59
C TYR A 34 18.80 19.22 -3.49
N ILE A 35 17.55 19.09 -3.11
CA ILE A 35 16.44 19.89 -3.63
C ILE A 35 16.20 21.05 -2.64
N GLY A 36 16.26 22.28 -3.14
CA GLY A 36 15.74 23.44 -2.43
C GLY A 36 14.24 23.53 -2.63
N ILE A 37 13.48 23.67 -1.55
CA ILE A 37 12.02 23.83 -1.54
C ILE A 37 11.73 25.15 -0.87
N LYS A 38 11.02 26.07 -1.53
CA LYS A 38 10.77 27.42 -1.02
C LYS A 38 9.34 27.86 -1.26
N ASN A 39 8.82 28.63 -0.31
CA ASN A 39 7.61 29.43 -0.50
C ASN A 39 7.68 30.64 0.40
N GLY A 40 7.69 31.82 -0.19
CA GLY A 40 7.78 33.12 0.55
C GLY A 40 9.03 33.18 1.44
N LYS A 41 8.82 33.24 2.77
CA LYS A 41 9.91 33.31 3.76
C LYS A 41 10.41 31.95 4.22
N SER A 42 9.72 30.88 3.86
CA SER A 42 10.06 29.52 4.27
C SER A 42 10.91 28.84 3.21
N ALA A 43 11.98 28.18 3.65
CA ALA A 43 12.87 27.43 2.77
C ALA A 43 13.38 26.17 3.47
N MET A 44 13.58 25.12 2.69
CA MET A 44 14.14 23.85 3.14
C MET A 44 15.11 23.28 2.12
N LYS A 45 16.08 22.51 2.58
CA LYS A 45 16.98 21.72 1.75
C LYS A 45 16.72 20.24 2.08
N TYR A 46 16.34 19.48 1.05
CA TYR A 46 16.21 18.03 1.16
C TYR A 46 17.36 17.35 0.42
N TYR A 47 18.27 16.71 1.15
CA TYR A 47 19.46 16.09 0.58
C TYR A 47 19.13 14.78 -0.09
N TYR A 48 19.77 14.49 -1.22
CA TYR A 48 19.69 13.22 -1.91
C TYR A 48 20.39 12.12 -1.10
N CYS A 49 19.97 10.89 -1.25
CA CYS A 49 20.73 9.75 -0.78
C CYS A 49 21.65 9.19 -1.88
N ASP A 50 22.60 8.35 -1.49
CA ASP A 50 23.39 7.59 -2.44
C ASP A 50 22.49 6.60 -3.19
N GLU A 51 22.62 6.52 -4.53
CA GLU A 51 21.86 5.61 -5.38
C GLU A 51 22.01 4.14 -4.93
N LYS A 52 23.16 3.77 -4.38
CA LYS A 52 23.41 2.41 -3.86
C LYS A 52 22.53 2.03 -2.67
N LEU A 53 21.95 3.02 -1.99
CA LEU A 53 21.03 2.80 -0.86
C LEU A 53 19.58 2.60 -1.32
N VAL A 54 19.29 2.87 -2.59
CA VAL A 54 17.94 2.73 -3.16
C VAL A 54 17.83 1.38 -3.84
N HIS A 55 17.04 0.49 -3.23
CA HIS A 55 16.71 -0.79 -3.87
C HIS A 55 15.64 -0.56 -4.93
N HIS A 56 15.97 -0.81 -6.17
CA HIS A 56 15.00 -0.78 -7.27
C HIS A 56 15.13 -2.04 -8.12
N THR A 57 14.06 -2.44 -8.75
CA THR A 57 14.08 -3.55 -9.70
C THR A 57 13.78 -3.05 -11.11
N ASN A 58 14.60 -3.49 -12.07
CA ASN A 58 14.34 -3.28 -13.49
C ASN A 58 13.46 -4.38 -14.09
N LYS A 59 13.11 -5.40 -13.29
CA LYS A 59 12.23 -6.48 -13.73
C LYS A 59 10.78 -6.01 -13.65
N ARG A 60 10.03 -6.18 -14.73
CA ARG A 60 8.58 -6.02 -14.70
C ARG A 60 7.99 -7.14 -13.84
N ILE A 61 7.27 -6.76 -12.80
CA ILE A 61 6.48 -7.69 -12.01
C ILE A 61 5.23 -8.01 -12.83
N ALA A 62 4.99 -9.29 -13.11
CA ALA A 62 3.74 -9.75 -13.70
C ALA A 62 2.94 -10.44 -12.60
N MET A 63 1.64 -10.14 -12.52
CA MET A 63 0.75 -10.82 -11.58
C MET A 63 0.68 -12.31 -11.95
N PRO A 64 1.06 -13.23 -11.04
CA PRO A 64 0.72 -14.63 -11.21
C PRO A 64 -0.79 -14.80 -11.26
N LYS A 65 -1.28 -15.98 -11.68
CA LYS A 65 -2.73 -16.23 -11.70
C LYS A 65 -3.34 -15.84 -10.35
N PRO A 66 -4.24 -14.84 -10.29
CA PRO A 66 -4.91 -14.49 -9.05
C PRO A 66 -5.91 -15.59 -8.66
N VAL A 67 -6.04 -15.83 -7.37
CA VAL A 67 -7.02 -16.78 -6.79
C VAL A 67 -8.13 -16.04 -6.05
N VAL A 68 -7.89 -14.81 -5.63
CA VAL A 68 -8.88 -13.90 -5.02
C VAL A 68 -8.81 -12.55 -5.69
N GLU A 69 -9.97 -11.98 -6.00
CA GLU A 69 -10.09 -10.66 -6.61
C GLU A 69 -11.31 -9.92 -6.06
N PHE A 70 -11.16 -8.65 -5.74
CA PHE A 70 -12.25 -7.78 -5.30
C PHE A 70 -11.94 -6.31 -5.55
N ASP A 71 -12.97 -5.48 -5.48
CA ASP A 71 -12.85 -4.04 -5.47
C ASP A 71 -12.80 -3.53 -4.02
N LEU A 72 -11.86 -2.65 -3.73
CA LEU A 72 -11.68 -2.02 -2.42
C LEU A 72 -11.84 -0.50 -2.58
N PRO A 73 -13.00 0.08 -2.23
CA PRO A 73 -13.22 1.51 -2.26
C PRO A 73 -12.28 2.26 -1.31
N ALA A 74 -11.89 3.48 -1.66
CA ALA A 74 -11.03 4.34 -0.83
C ALA A 74 -11.58 4.54 0.59
N LYS A 75 -12.91 4.63 0.72
CA LYS A 75 -13.59 4.74 2.02
C LYS A 75 -13.30 3.52 2.89
N ASP A 76 -13.56 2.32 2.36
CA ASP A 76 -13.41 1.06 3.11
C ASP A 76 -11.94 0.81 3.46
N PHE A 77 -11.03 1.08 2.51
CA PHE A 77 -9.59 1.01 2.77
C PHE A 77 -9.14 1.95 3.89
N SER A 78 -9.62 3.20 3.87
CA SER A 78 -9.33 4.18 4.93
C SER A 78 -9.90 3.78 6.29
N GLU A 79 -11.10 3.18 6.32
CA GLU A 79 -11.74 2.68 7.56
C GLU A 79 -10.96 1.50 8.13
N LEU A 80 -10.53 0.55 7.31
CA LEU A 80 -9.68 -0.59 7.73
C LEU A 80 -8.36 -0.12 8.34
N LEU A 81 -7.65 0.83 7.70
CA LEU A 81 -6.40 1.36 8.23
C LEU A 81 -6.59 2.15 9.53
N LYS A 82 -7.68 2.92 9.65
CA LYS A 82 -8.04 3.62 10.90
C LYS A 82 -8.37 2.63 12.00
N ALA A 83 -9.13 1.58 11.70
CA ALA A 83 -9.45 0.53 12.66
C ALA A 83 -8.19 -0.18 13.14
N ALA A 84 -7.29 -0.55 12.23
CA ALA A 84 -6.00 -1.16 12.59
C ALA A 84 -5.19 -0.27 13.53
N ALA A 85 -5.14 1.04 13.26
CA ALA A 85 -4.44 2.00 14.12
C ALA A 85 -5.09 2.15 15.50
N VAL A 86 -6.43 2.22 15.59
CA VAL A 86 -7.17 2.33 16.87
C VAL A 86 -7.04 1.06 17.70
N LEU A 87 -7.13 -0.11 17.05
CA LEU A 87 -7.01 -1.41 17.69
C LEU A 87 -5.55 -1.80 17.96
N GLN A 88 -4.58 -1.06 17.41
CA GLN A 88 -3.14 -1.33 17.49
C GLN A 88 -2.76 -2.72 16.93
N VAL A 89 -3.48 -3.15 15.90
CA VAL A 89 -3.21 -4.42 15.21
C VAL A 89 -2.36 -4.19 13.96
N GLN A 90 -1.58 -5.20 13.59
CA GLN A 90 -0.53 -5.07 12.57
C GLN A 90 -0.91 -5.71 11.23
N HIS A 91 -2.05 -6.39 11.14
CA HIS A 91 -2.38 -7.19 9.97
C HIS A 91 -3.76 -6.83 9.40
N LEU A 92 -3.87 -6.89 8.07
CA LEU A 92 -5.13 -7.06 7.36
C LEU A 92 -5.19 -8.47 6.79
N CYS A 93 -6.22 -9.22 7.17
CA CYS A 93 -6.47 -10.58 6.71
C CYS A 93 -7.61 -10.58 5.70
N VAL A 94 -7.43 -11.23 4.56
CA VAL A 94 -8.46 -11.43 3.53
C VAL A 94 -8.89 -12.87 3.58
N GLU A 95 -10.17 -13.12 3.89
CA GLU A 95 -10.69 -14.46 4.14
C GLU A 95 -12.17 -14.56 3.77
N PRO A 96 -12.73 -15.77 3.57
CA PRO A 96 -14.17 -15.97 3.51
C PRO A 96 -14.82 -15.66 4.86
N THR A 97 -16.05 -15.14 4.82
CA THR A 97 -16.90 -15.06 6.04
C THR A 97 -17.24 -16.47 6.55
N GLU A 98 -17.56 -16.61 7.84
CA GLU A 98 -17.95 -17.90 8.46
C GLU A 98 -19.12 -18.59 7.75
N ASP A 99 -20.05 -17.81 7.18
CA ASP A 99 -21.18 -18.36 6.42
C ASP A 99 -20.80 -18.72 4.95
N GLY A 100 -19.55 -18.46 4.54
CA GLY A 100 -19.02 -18.74 3.22
C GLY A 100 -19.64 -17.94 2.07
N LYS A 101 -20.35 -16.84 2.37
CA LYS A 101 -21.07 -16.08 1.32
C LYS A 101 -20.33 -14.84 0.83
N HIS A 102 -19.36 -14.36 1.59
CA HIS A 102 -18.62 -13.15 1.25
C HIS A 102 -17.12 -13.35 1.44
N ILE A 103 -16.35 -12.50 0.79
CA ILE A 103 -14.96 -12.25 1.13
C ILE A 103 -14.95 -11.02 2.03
N GLN A 104 -14.26 -11.09 3.15
CA GLN A 104 -14.06 -9.98 4.06
C GLN A 104 -12.57 -9.62 4.18
N VAL A 105 -12.30 -8.36 4.50
CA VAL A 105 -11.00 -7.88 4.95
C VAL A 105 -11.13 -7.55 6.43
N VAL A 106 -10.28 -8.15 7.25
CA VAL A 106 -10.32 -8.06 8.70
C VAL A 106 -9.04 -7.43 9.22
N ALA A 107 -9.15 -6.34 9.97
CA ALA A 107 -8.05 -5.78 10.74
C ALA A 107 -7.98 -6.52 12.08
N ARG A 108 -6.92 -7.29 12.32
CA ARG A 108 -6.72 -8.07 13.56
C ARG A 108 -5.23 -8.36 13.81
N ASP A 109 -4.93 -8.83 15.01
CA ASP A 109 -3.67 -9.52 15.27
C ASP A 109 -3.81 -11.00 14.85
N LYS A 110 -3.00 -11.44 13.90
CA LYS A 110 -3.04 -12.82 13.40
C LYS A 110 -2.59 -13.85 14.46
N ASP A 111 -1.79 -13.42 15.42
CA ASP A 111 -1.20 -14.28 16.46
C ASP A 111 -2.05 -14.36 17.73
N ASP A 112 -3.10 -13.51 17.85
CA ASP A 112 -4.02 -13.50 18.99
C ASP A 112 -5.48 -13.66 18.52
N VAL A 113 -6.00 -14.88 18.64
CA VAL A 113 -7.40 -15.23 18.28
C VAL A 113 -8.44 -14.50 19.14
N THR A 114 -8.05 -13.89 20.25
CA THR A 114 -8.91 -13.10 21.14
C THR A 114 -8.80 -11.61 20.89
N SER A 115 -7.96 -11.18 19.92
CA SER A 115 -7.78 -9.77 19.62
C SER A 115 -9.07 -9.11 19.14
N ASN A 116 -9.22 -7.84 19.48
CA ASN A 116 -10.28 -7.04 18.89
C ASN A 116 -10.08 -6.97 17.38
N GLN A 117 -11.18 -7.03 16.63
CA GLN A 117 -11.13 -7.03 15.17
C GLN A 117 -12.19 -6.11 14.57
N TYR A 118 -11.90 -5.64 13.36
CA TYR A 118 -12.82 -4.87 12.53
C TYR A 118 -12.84 -5.44 11.13
N SER A 119 -14.01 -5.72 10.58
CA SER A 119 -14.15 -6.35 9.25
C SER A 119 -15.03 -5.55 8.30
N VAL A 120 -14.72 -5.67 7.02
CA VAL A 120 -15.50 -5.12 5.90
C VAL A 120 -15.69 -6.21 4.86
N ASN A 121 -16.96 -6.46 4.46
CA ASN A 121 -17.26 -7.35 3.34
C ASN A 121 -16.94 -6.63 2.02
N VAL A 122 -16.12 -7.23 1.18
CA VAL A 122 -15.61 -6.61 -0.06
C VAL A 122 -16.10 -7.27 -1.34
N ALA A 123 -16.59 -8.51 -1.27
CA ALA A 123 -17.16 -9.21 -2.42
C ALA A 123 -18.11 -10.33 -1.98
N GLU A 124 -19.03 -10.72 -2.89
CA GLU A 124 -19.74 -12.00 -2.76
C GLU A 124 -18.78 -13.16 -2.99
N TYR A 125 -18.98 -14.26 -2.28
CA TYR A 125 -18.19 -15.48 -2.42
C TYR A 125 -19.09 -16.69 -2.62
N ASN A 126 -18.83 -17.43 -3.68
CA ASN A 126 -19.54 -18.68 -4.00
C ASN A 126 -18.55 -19.85 -4.21
N GLY A 127 -17.29 -19.63 -3.84
CA GLY A 127 -16.24 -20.63 -3.94
C GLY A 127 -16.27 -21.64 -2.79
N LYS A 128 -15.43 -22.67 -2.90
CA LYS A 128 -15.24 -23.67 -1.84
C LYS A 128 -13.83 -23.63 -1.26
N ALA A 129 -12.96 -22.78 -1.81
CA ALA A 129 -11.61 -22.66 -1.33
C ALA A 129 -11.59 -22.03 0.06
N GLU A 130 -10.78 -22.57 0.93
CA GLU A 130 -10.45 -21.96 2.22
C GLU A 130 -9.15 -21.17 2.05
N PHE A 131 -9.14 -19.93 2.51
CA PHE A 131 -7.94 -19.11 2.41
C PHE A 131 -7.91 -18.04 3.51
N GLU A 132 -6.71 -17.66 3.87
CA GLU A 132 -6.39 -16.49 4.66
C GLU A 132 -5.16 -15.83 4.07
N PHE A 133 -5.30 -14.67 3.44
CA PHE A 133 -4.19 -13.87 2.95
C PHE A 133 -3.92 -12.72 3.90
N ILE A 134 -2.72 -12.68 4.43
CA ILE A 134 -2.31 -11.73 5.46
C ILE A 134 -1.37 -10.71 4.84
N VAL A 135 -1.65 -9.43 5.10
CA VAL A 135 -0.80 -8.31 4.68
C VAL A 135 -0.49 -7.44 5.88
N ASP A 136 0.80 -7.10 6.05
CA ASP A 136 1.23 -6.20 7.10
C ASP A 136 0.73 -4.77 6.81
N VAL A 137 0.12 -4.13 7.80
CA VAL A 137 -0.37 -2.74 7.69
C VAL A 137 0.75 -1.77 7.32
N ASP A 138 1.98 -2.05 7.79
CA ASP A 138 3.16 -1.25 7.46
C ASP A 138 3.51 -1.25 5.96
N ASN A 139 3.14 -2.30 5.23
CA ASN A 139 3.32 -2.40 3.79
C ASN A 139 2.19 -1.71 3.00
N LEU A 140 1.11 -1.28 3.67
CA LEU A 140 -0.05 -0.61 3.08
C LEU A 140 0.03 0.92 3.15
N LYS A 141 1.22 1.49 3.28
CA LYS A 141 1.47 2.95 3.20
C LYS A 141 1.39 3.43 1.75
N ILE A 142 0.28 3.14 1.09
CA ILE A 142 -0.06 3.51 -0.28
C ILE A 142 -1.07 4.66 -0.29
N LEU A 143 -1.23 5.32 -1.43
CA LEU A 143 -2.19 6.42 -1.56
C LEU A 143 -3.62 5.91 -1.29
N SER A 144 -4.44 6.72 -0.64
CA SER A 144 -5.86 6.41 -0.47
C SER A 144 -6.58 6.59 -1.80
N ASN A 145 -7.06 5.49 -2.39
CA ASN A 145 -7.74 5.47 -3.69
C ASN A 145 -8.67 4.25 -3.78
N ASP A 146 -9.49 4.21 -4.82
CA ASP A 146 -10.25 3.00 -5.18
C ASP A 146 -9.33 2.01 -5.87
N TYR A 147 -9.25 0.79 -5.35
CA TYR A 147 -8.39 -0.26 -5.88
C TYR A 147 -9.16 -1.46 -6.42
N ARG A 148 -8.66 -2.03 -7.50
CA ARG A 148 -8.88 -3.44 -7.82
C ARG A 148 -7.76 -4.23 -7.16
N VAL A 149 -8.11 -5.10 -6.23
CA VAL A 149 -7.16 -5.97 -5.50
C VAL A 149 -7.18 -7.35 -6.13
N GLN A 150 -6.01 -7.89 -6.39
CA GLN A 150 -5.80 -9.25 -6.89
C GLN A 150 -4.76 -9.94 -6.03
N ILE A 151 -5.05 -11.14 -5.54
CA ILE A 151 -4.18 -11.88 -4.63
C ILE A 151 -3.85 -13.23 -5.25
N SER A 152 -2.57 -13.60 -5.25
CA SER A 152 -2.07 -14.88 -5.70
C SER A 152 -1.59 -15.74 -4.52
N GLU A 153 -1.82 -17.05 -4.62
CA GLU A 153 -1.25 -18.04 -3.71
C GLU A 153 0.29 -18.03 -3.67
N LYS A 154 0.94 -17.35 -4.64
CA LYS A 154 2.40 -17.21 -4.71
C LYS A 154 2.96 -16.08 -3.85
N GLY A 155 2.21 -15.61 -2.87
CA GLY A 155 2.68 -14.67 -1.86
C GLY A 155 2.74 -13.20 -2.32
N ILE A 156 1.94 -12.81 -3.32
CA ILE A 156 1.89 -11.44 -3.80
C ILE A 156 0.45 -10.95 -4.00
N SER A 157 0.22 -9.72 -3.59
CA SER A 157 -1.00 -8.96 -3.82
C SER A 157 -0.72 -7.75 -4.72
N MET A 158 -1.63 -7.49 -5.66
CA MET A 158 -1.59 -6.33 -6.55
C MET A 158 -2.77 -5.41 -6.27
N PHE A 159 -2.47 -4.16 -5.99
CA PHE A 159 -3.44 -3.08 -5.81
C PHE A 159 -3.37 -2.16 -7.01
N SER A 160 -4.29 -2.31 -7.96
CA SER A 160 -4.38 -1.45 -9.15
C SER A 160 -5.37 -0.32 -8.89
N CYS A 161 -4.89 0.93 -8.96
CA CYS A 161 -5.76 2.08 -8.84
C CYS A 161 -6.76 2.13 -10.01
N LYS A 162 -8.04 2.37 -9.73
CA LYS A 162 -9.10 2.40 -10.76
C LYS A 162 -9.10 3.71 -11.54
N ASN A 163 -8.62 4.80 -10.94
CA ASN A 163 -8.74 6.15 -11.47
C ASN A 163 -7.42 6.72 -12.01
N GLU A 164 -6.28 6.03 -11.76
CA GLU A 164 -4.95 6.49 -12.13
C GLU A 164 -4.07 5.32 -12.62
N PRO A 165 -3.08 5.55 -13.48
CA PRO A 165 -2.16 4.51 -13.95
C PRO A 165 -1.13 4.15 -12.87
N LEU A 166 -1.60 3.74 -11.70
CA LEU A 166 -0.81 3.43 -10.52
C LEU A 166 -1.12 2.02 -10.03
N THR A 167 -0.08 1.23 -9.77
CA THR A 167 -0.20 -0.13 -9.26
C THR A 167 0.84 -0.36 -8.17
N TYR A 168 0.41 -0.90 -7.04
CA TYR A 168 1.27 -1.34 -5.97
C TYR A 168 1.35 -2.86 -5.93
N TRP A 169 2.54 -3.36 -5.65
CA TRP A 169 2.84 -4.77 -5.48
C TRP A 169 3.27 -4.99 -4.04
N ILE A 170 2.52 -5.79 -3.32
CA ILE A 170 2.69 -5.98 -1.88
C ILE A 170 2.88 -7.46 -1.62
N ALA A 171 3.94 -7.81 -0.90
CA ALA A 171 4.16 -9.19 -0.47
C ALA A 171 3.11 -9.57 0.59
N ASN A 172 2.55 -10.76 0.46
CA ASN A 172 1.73 -11.34 1.52
C ASN A 172 2.65 -11.88 2.62
N HIS A 173 2.16 -11.91 3.84
CA HIS A 173 2.86 -12.54 4.96
C HIS A 173 3.06 -14.04 4.69
N SER A 174 4.16 -14.61 5.22
CA SER A 174 4.51 -16.03 5.00
C SER A 174 3.47 -17.03 5.53
N ASP A 175 2.69 -16.60 6.52
CA ASP A 175 1.63 -17.43 7.13
C ASP A 175 0.33 -17.44 6.33
N SER A 176 0.28 -16.72 5.21
CA SER A 176 -0.89 -16.76 4.31
C SER A 176 -1.13 -18.18 3.79
N THR A 177 -2.37 -18.60 3.76
CA THR A 177 -2.79 -19.94 3.36
C THR A 177 -3.79 -19.90 2.20
N TYR A 178 -3.79 -20.95 1.36
CA TYR A 178 -4.79 -21.17 0.32
C TYR A 178 -4.97 -22.67 0.09
N SER A 179 -6.21 -23.15 0.11
CA SER A 179 -6.59 -24.53 -0.19
C SER A 179 -7.80 -24.54 -1.13
N ALA A 180 -7.64 -25.07 -2.35
CA ALA A 180 -8.66 -25.10 -3.40
C ALA A 180 -9.61 -26.30 -3.24
#